data_cafd2ba42460dc8bc53199c2d7732000
#
_entry.id   cafd2ba42460dc8bc53199c2d7732000
#
_cell.length_a   1.000
_cell.length_b   1.000
_cell.length_c   1.000
_cell.angle_alpha   90.00
_cell.angle_beta   90.00
_cell.angle_gamma   90.00
#
_symmetry.space_group_name_H-M   'P 1'
#
loop_
_entity.id
_entity.type
_entity.pdbx_description
1 polymer ?
#
loop_
_entity_poly.entity_id
_entity_poly.type
_entity_poly.pdbx_seq_one_letter_code
_entity_poly.pdbx_strand_id
1 'polypeptide(L)'
;KQLILEFFYRNMRKQFNLLMEAGQPEGGQWNFDKNNRKKWKGDPAIPVPYLPQKESLVALKKMIDEHGVKTIGHFDDVTFYYPLNRSEALAQLDYFCAKLLVHFGDYQDALHTDEVNLFHSRISFALNTKIISPLEVVETVIAYYRKNKDDIELSQVEGFVRQIIGWREYMRGIYWKEMPAYAEKNALDNHNPLPDFYWTGKTKMNCLHQSITNSLDNAYAHHIQRLMITGNFALLAQVDPSAVDEWYLGIYADAIEWVQITNTRGMSQWADGGIVATKPYVSAAAYIHKMSNYCDSCQYDKKKRI
;
A
#
# COMPACT_ATOMS: atom_id res chain seq x y z
N LYS A 1 15.04 -8.51 22.59
CA LYS A 1 15.61 -7.43 21.75
C LYS A 1 14.47 -6.93 20.86
N GLN A 2 14.21 -5.63 20.89
CA GLN A 2 13.16 -5.03 20.06
C GLN A 2 13.49 -5.19 18.58
N LEU A 3 12.49 -5.58 17.78
CA LEU A 3 12.61 -5.64 16.33
C LEU A 3 12.44 -4.22 15.77
N ILE A 4 13.36 -3.79 14.92
CA ILE A 4 13.37 -2.44 14.34
C ILE A 4 13.61 -2.56 12.84
N LEU A 5 12.65 -2.07 12.05
CA LEU A 5 12.69 -2.06 10.59
C LEU A 5 14.01 -1.51 10.04
N GLU A 6 14.48 -0.40 10.56
CA GLU A 6 15.70 0.26 10.03
C GLU A 6 16.93 -0.65 10.09
N PHE A 7 17.12 -1.42 11.17
CA PHE A 7 18.23 -2.37 11.27
C PHE A 7 18.05 -3.56 10.33
N PHE A 8 16.84 -4.06 10.19
CA PHE A 8 16.52 -5.12 9.24
C PHE A 8 16.81 -4.66 7.80
N TYR A 9 16.33 -3.50 7.41
CA TYR A 9 16.51 -2.93 6.07
C TYR A 9 18.01 -2.73 5.74
N ARG A 10 18.78 -2.14 6.65
CA ARG A 10 20.23 -1.98 6.46
C ARG A 10 20.95 -3.32 6.29
N ASN A 11 20.54 -4.34 7.06
CA ASN A 11 21.11 -5.68 6.92
C ASN A 11 20.78 -6.29 5.56
N MET A 12 19.54 -6.18 5.10
CA MET A 12 19.11 -6.67 3.79
C MET A 12 19.85 -5.96 2.64
N ARG A 13 20.01 -4.64 2.72
CA ARG A 13 20.80 -3.90 1.72
C ARG A 13 22.25 -4.37 1.64
N LYS A 14 22.88 -4.60 2.78
CA LYS A 14 24.25 -5.14 2.84
C LYS A 14 24.33 -6.56 2.28
N GLN A 15 23.42 -7.44 2.70
CA GLN A 15 23.41 -8.85 2.29
C GLN A 15 23.26 -9.03 0.78
N PHE A 16 22.38 -8.24 0.15
CA PHE A 16 22.09 -8.32 -1.29
C PHE A 16 22.81 -7.25 -2.11
N ASN A 17 23.68 -6.45 -1.48
CA ASN A 17 24.44 -5.38 -2.12
C ASN A 17 23.55 -4.37 -2.90
N LEU A 18 22.38 -4.01 -2.33
CA LEU A 18 21.40 -3.13 -2.96
C LEU A 18 21.64 -1.66 -2.59
N LEU A 19 21.80 -0.79 -3.58
CA LEU A 19 22.16 0.63 -3.38
C LEU A 19 23.36 0.81 -2.44
N MET A 20 24.37 -0.03 -2.62
CA MET A 20 25.62 0.03 -1.87
C MET A 20 26.77 0.41 -2.78
N GLU A 21 27.71 1.20 -2.26
CA GLU A 21 28.93 1.62 -2.94
C GLU A 21 30.11 1.51 -1.95
N ALA A 22 31.13 0.76 -2.30
CA ALA A 22 32.33 0.50 -1.45
C ALA A 22 31.96 0.10 0.00
N GLY A 23 30.91 -0.71 0.20
CA GLY A 23 30.45 -1.16 1.51
C GLY A 23 29.65 -0.14 2.32
N GLN A 24 29.41 1.05 1.79
CA GLN A 24 28.59 2.10 2.37
C GLN A 24 27.29 2.28 1.59
N PRO A 25 26.24 2.89 2.18
CA PRO A 25 25.04 3.18 1.43
C PRO A 25 25.33 4.21 0.33
N GLU A 26 24.86 3.95 -0.89
CA GLU A 26 24.94 4.90 -2.01
C GLU A 26 24.35 6.25 -1.59
N GLY A 27 25.00 7.36 -1.93
CA GLY A 27 24.63 8.70 -1.50
C GLY A 27 24.89 9.02 -0.02
N GLY A 28 25.63 8.16 0.72
CA GLY A 28 26.04 8.39 2.10
C GLY A 28 24.92 8.28 3.16
N GLN A 29 23.69 7.95 2.75
CA GLN A 29 22.53 7.88 3.65
C GLN A 29 21.78 6.54 3.50
N TRP A 30 21.22 6.06 4.62
CA TRP A 30 20.45 4.81 4.62
C TRP A 30 19.02 4.98 4.16
N ASN A 31 18.43 6.16 4.34
CA ASN A 31 17.08 6.47 3.85
C ASN A 31 16.93 7.95 3.52
N PHE A 32 16.01 8.25 2.61
CA PHE A 32 15.68 9.58 2.13
C PHE A 32 14.23 9.97 2.44
N ASP A 33 13.58 9.30 3.40
CA ASP A 33 12.15 9.43 3.72
C ASP A 33 11.71 10.88 4.00
N LYS A 34 12.62 11.71 4.54
CA LYS A 34 12.33 13.14 4.78
C LYS A 34 12.07 13.94 3.51
N ASN A 35 12.62 13.49 2.37
CA ASN A 35 12.48 14.16 1.07
C ASN A 35 11.19 13.73 0.35
N ASN A 36 10.59 12.59 0.76
CA ASN A 36 9.58 11.82 0.04
C ASN A 36 8.17 11.97 0.61
N ARG A 37 7.68 13.20 0.90
CA ARG A 37 6.36 13.41 1.50
C ARG A 37 5.68 14.67 0.95
N LYS A 38 5.62 14.77 -0.37
CA LYS A 38 4.96 15.89 -1.05
C LYS A 38 3.48 15.58 -1.29
N LYS A 39 2.64 16.62 -1.21
CA LYS A 39 1.26 16.57 -1.70
C LYS A 39 1.25 16.81 -3.20
N TRP A 40 0.60 15.95 -3.96
CA TRP A 40 0.37 16.20 -5.38
C TRP A 40 -0.74 17.25 -5.57
N LYS A 41 -0.52 18.19 -6.48
CA LYS A 41 -1.40 19.34 -6.74
C LYS A 41 -1.79 19.51 -8.20
N GLY A 42 -1.71 18.44 -8.98
CA GLY A 42 -1.99 18.47 -10.42
C GLY A 42 -0.72 18.51 -11.30
N ASP A 43 0.45 18.68 -10.71
CA ASP A 43 1.73 18.68 -11.42
C ASP A 43 2.77 17.88 -10.63
N PRO A 44 3.59 17.05 -11.28
CA PRO A 44 3.59 16.73 -12.73
C PRO A 44 2.35 15.95 -13.16
N ALA A 45 2.05 15.99 -14.48
CA ALA A 45 0.96 15.20 -15.06
C ALA A 45 1.18 13.71 -14.85
N ILE A 46 0.10 12.99 -14.51
CA ILE A 46 0.17 11.55 -14.29
C ILE A 46 0.09 10.83 -15.63
N PRO A 47 1.04 9.95 -15.95
CA PRO A 47 0.96 9.14 -17.16
C PRO A 47 -0.28 8.25 -17.19
N VAL A 48 -0.80 7.98 -18.40
CA VAL A 48 -1.95 7.06 -18.58
C VAL A 48 -1.60 5.71 -17.94
N PRO A 49 -2.48 5.15 -17.09
CA PRO A 49 -2.20 3.89 -16.41
C PRO A 49 -1.93 2.74 -17.39
N TYR A 50 -0.94 1.92 -17.08
CA TYR A 50 -0.72 0.68 -17.80
C TYR A 50 -1.84 -0.32 -17.52
N LEU A 51 -2.45 -0.86 -18.57
CA LEU A 51 -3.47 -1.89 -18.49
C LEU A 51 -2.87 -3.19 -19.03
N PRO A 52 -2.57 -4.18 -18.16
CA PRO A 52 -1.99 -5.46 -18.59
C PRO A 52 -2.98 -6.29 -19.41
N GLN A 53 -4.26 -6.26 -19.05
CA GLN A 53 -5.30 -6.99 -19.77
C GLN A 53 -5.88 -6.17 -20.92
N LYS A 54 -5.96 -6.80 -22.09
CA LYS A 54 -6.54 -6.24 -23.30
C LYS A 54 -7.77 -7.02 -23.77
N GLU A 55 -7.99 -8.22 -23.21
CA GLU A 55 -9.11 -9.07 -23.53
C GLU A 55 -10.30 -8.80 -22.62
N SER A 56 -11.50 -8.95 -23.16
CA SER A 56 -12.73 -8.83 -22.40
C SER A 56 -12.86 -9.94 -21.37
N LEU A 57 -13.25 -9.57 -20.15
CA LEU A 57 -13.53 -10.51 -19.06
C LEU A 57 -15.02 -10.92 -18.98
N VAL A 58 -15.82 -10.59 -19.97
CA VAL A 58 -17.28 -10.90 -20.03
C VAL A 58 -17.54 -12.40 -19.80
N ALA A 59 -16.76 -13.27 -20.44
CA ALA A 59 -16.91 -14.73 -20.28
C ALA A 59 -16.62 -15.17 -18.84
N LEU A 60 -15.60 -14.60 -18.20
CA LEU A 60 -15.28 -14.89 -16.80
C LEU A 60 -16.38 -14.39 -15.86
N LYS A 61 -16.88 -13.16 -16.08
CA LYS A 61 -17.99 -12.61 -15.30
C LYS A 61 -19.24 -13.49 -15.40
N LYS A 62 -19.60 -13.89 -16.62
CA LYS A 62 -20.72 -14.81 -16.85
C LYS A 62 -20.54 -16.12 -16.10
N MET A 63 -19.36 -16.70 -16.11
CA MET A 63 -19.07 -17.95 -15.39
C MET A 63 -19.21 -17.76 -13.86
N ILE A 64 -18.75 -16.65 -13.30
CA ILE A 64 -18.90 -16.31 -11.89
C ILE A 64 -20.38 -16.22 -11.52
N ASP A 65 -21.18 -15.52 -12.33
CA ASP A 65 -22.62 -15.35 -12.13
C ASP A 65 -23.37 -16.69 -12.25
N GLU A 66 -23.05 -17.52 -13.24
CA GLU A 66 -23.64 -18.86 -13.45
C GLU A 66 -23.37 -19.83 -12.30
N HIS A 67 -22.21 -19.69 -11.62
CA HIS A 67 -21.87 -20.48 -10.44
C HIS A 67 -22.38 -19.89 -9.13
N GLY A 68 -23.13 -18.80 -9.18
CA GLY A 68 -23.75 -18.16 -8.00
C GLY A 68 -22.71 -17.62 -6.99
N VAL A 69 -21.51 -17.29 -7.45
CA VAL A 69 -20.47 -16.72 -6.58
C VAL A 69 -20.88 -15.30 -6.19
N LYS A 70 -21.06 -15.08 -4.89
CA LYS A 70 -21.40 -13.75 -4.36
C LYS A 70 -20.17 -12.87 -4.38
N THR A 71 -20.32 -11.68 -4.98
CA THR A 71 -19.28 -10.66 -5.06
C THR A 71 -19.78 -9.34 -4.47
N ILE A 72 -18.85 -8.46 -4.12
CA ILE A 72 -19.12 -7.08 -3.70
C ILE A 72 -18.29 -6.13 -4.58
N GLY A 73 -18.68 -4.84 -4.59
CA GLY A 73 -18.02 -3.82 -5.42
C GLY A 73 -18.52 -3.86 -6.87
N HIS A 74 -17.75 -3.26 -7.75
CA HIS A 74 -18.08 -3.14 -9.16
C HIS A 74 -17.06 -3.89 -10.01
N PHE A 75 -17.54 -4.61 -11.00
CA PHE A 75 -16.72 -5.29 -11.99
C PHE A 75 -16.94 -4.64 -13.35
N ASP A 76 -15.87 -4.04 -13.86
CA ASP A 76 -15.81 -3.54 -15.24
C ASP A 76 -15.08 -4.58 -16.10
N ASP A 77 -15.74 -5.09 -17.11
CA ASP A 77 -15.19 -6.09 -18.03
C ASP A 77 -14.20 -5.52 -19.07
N VAL A 78 -14.09 -4.20 -19.11
CA VAL A 78 -13.18 -3.48 -20.03
C VAL A 78 -11.86 -3.14 -19.34
N THR A 79 -11.89 -2.88 -18.03
CA THR A 79 -10.75 -2.33 -17.29
C THR A 79 -10.28 -3.28 -16.19
N PHE A 80 -9.24 -4.05 -16.46
CA PHE A 80 -8.63 -4.93 -15.47
C PHE A 80 -7.16 -4.60 -15.27
N TYR A 81 -6.80 -4.18 -14.07
CA TYR A 81 -5.50 -3.58 -13.76
C TYR A 81 -4.43 -4.58 -13.28
N TYR A 82 -4.77 -5.84 -13.10
CA TYR A 82 -3.86 -6.80 -12.48
C TYR A 82 -3.24 -7.72 -13.54
N PRO A 83 -1.90 -7.92 -13.50
CA PRO A 83 -1.24 -8.86 -14.41
C PRO A 83 -1.59 -10.30 -14.03
N LEU A 84 -1.97 -11.11 -15.00
CA LEU A 84 -2.35 -12.51 -14.81
C LEU A 84 -1.18 -13.48 -15.08
N ASN A 85 -0.12 -13.00 -15.69
CA ASN A 85 1.06 -13.79 -16.01
C ASN A 85 2.35 -12.98 -15.86
N ARG A 86 3.48 -13.69 -15.96
CA ARG A 86 4.80 -13.11 -15.77
C ARG A 86 5.15 -12.02 -16.79
N SER A 87 4.81 -12.22 -18.05
CA SER A 87 5.13 -11.24 -19.11
C SER A 87 4.40 -9.91 -18.88
N GLU A 88 3.15 -9.96 -18.45
CA GLU A 88 2.37 -8.77 -18.09
C GLU A 88 2.92 -8.08 -16.85
N ALA A 89 3.33 -8.85 -15.84
CA ALA A 89 3.91 -8.30 -14.62
C ALA A 89 5.25 -7.60 -14.89
N LEU A 90 6.10 -8.17 -15.73
CA LEU A 90 7.35 -7.54 -16.15
C LEU A 90 7.11 -6.28 -16.99
N ALA A 91 6.17 -6.31 -17.92
CA ALA A 91 5.81 -5.13 -18.70
C ALA A 91 5.25 -4.00 -17.82
N GLN A 92 4.49 -4.33 -16.76
CA GLN A 92 4.04 -3.35 -15.77
C GLN A 92 5.21 -2.77 -14.96
N LEU A 93 6.18 -3.59 -14.59
CA LEU A 93 7.41 -3.14 -13.92
C LEU A 93 8.24 -2.23 -14.83
N ASP A 94 8.40 -2.57 -16.09
CA ASP A 94 9.10 -1.74 -17.08
C ASP A 94 8.40 -0.39 -17.27
N TYR A 95 7.06 -0.41 -17.36
CA TYR A 95 6.27 0.82 -17.41
C TYR A 95 6.49 1.69 -16.16
N PHE A 96 6.47 1.09 -14.95
CA PHE A 96 6.76 1.80 -13.71
C PHE A 96 8.14 2.46 -13.75
N CYS A 97 9.16 1.72 -14.13
CA CYS A 97 10.52 2.25 -14.23
C CYS A 97 10.60 3.45 -15.20
N ALA A 98 9.98 3.30 -16.37
CA ALA A 98 10.11 4.29 -17.47
C ALA A 98 9.26 5.54 -17.27
N LYS A 99 8.14 5.47 -16.54
CA LYS A 99 7.13 6.53 -16.49
C LYS A 99 6.85 7.09 -15.10
N LEU A 100 6.97 6.26 -14.05
CA LEU A 100 6.48 6.61 -12.71
C LEU A 100 7.61 6.76 -11.68
N LEU A 101 8.70 6.02 -11.82
CA LEU A 101 9.78 5.95 -10.85
C LEU A 101 10.39 7.32 -10.54
N VAL A 102 10.50 8.17 -11.54
CA VAL A 102 11.07 9.54 -11.44
C VAL A 102 10.35 10.41 -10.39
N HIS A 103 9.10 10.10 -10.09
CA HIS A 103 8.27 10.84 -9.12
C HIS A 103 7.76 9.99 -7.97
N PHE A 104 8.11 8.70 -7.94
CA PHE A 104 7.57 7.76 -6.96
C PHE A 104 7.83 8.20 -5.52
N GLY A 105 9.08 8.49 -5.17
CA GLY A 105 9.45 8.86 -3.80
C GLY A 105 8.75 10.15 -3.35
N ASP A 106 8.75 11.17 -4.18
CA ASP A 106 8.12 12.46 -3.89
C ASP A 106 6.65 12.30 -3.48
N TYR A 107 5.90 11.44 -4.18
CA TYR A 107 4.46 11.28 -4.03
C TYR A 107 4.06 9.92 -3.46
N GLN A 108 4.99 9.16 -2.86
CA GLN A 108 4.70 7.82 -2.33
C GLN A 108 3.58 7.78 -1.29
N ASP A 109 3.34 8.87 -0.56
CA ASP A 109 2.29 8.99 0.46
C ASP A 109 1.12 9.88 0.00
N ALA A 110 1.18 10.44 -1.22
CA ALA A 110 0.15 11.34 -1.72
C ALA A 110 -1.14 10.59 -2.11
N LEU A 111 -2.28 11.27 -1.95
CA LEU A 111 -3.59 10.80 -2.34
C LEU A 111 -4.37 11.92 -3.05
N HIS A 112 -5.24 11.55 -3.99
CA HIS A 112 -6.08 12.51 -4.68
C HIS A 112 -7.45 11.90 -5.03
N THR A 113 -8.50 12.72 -5.05
CA THR A 113 -9.87 12.27 -5.34
C THR A 113 -9.99 11.70 -6.75
N ASP A 114 -9.38 12.35 -7.74
CA ASP A 114 -9.54 12.01 -9.15
C ASP A 114 -8.44 11.08 -9.68
N GLU A 115 -7.42 10.77 -8.85
CA GLU A 115 -6.24 10.03 -9.25
C GLU A 115 -5.95 8.86 -8.30
N VAL A 116 -6.49 7.71 -8.65
CA VAL A 116 -6.40 6.49 -7.82
C VAL A 116 -4.96 5.99 -7.63
N ASN A 117 -4.16 6.06 -8.67
CA ASN A 117 -2.86 5.39 -8.73
C ASN A 117 -1.66 6.31 -8.57
N LEU A 118 -1.80 7.62 -8.85
CA LEU A 118 -0.67 8.55 -8.88
C LEU A 118 0.57 7.94 -9.55
N PHE A 119 1.71 7.97 -8.88
CA PHE A 119 2.97 7.39 -9.36
C PHE A 119 3.27 6.00 -8.77
N HIS A 120 2.27 5.28 -8.30
CA HIS A 120 2.44 3.98 -7.65
C HIS A 120 2.64 2.84 -8.68
N SER A 121 3.50 1.88 -8.35
CA SER A 121 3.87 0.77 -9.24
C SER A 121 2.76 -0.24 -9.50
N ARG A 122 1.85 -0.42 -8.55
CA ARG A 122 0.76 -1.41 -8.57
C ARG A 122 1.20 -2.87 -8.78
N ILE A 123 2.43 -3.20 -8.44
CA ILE A 123 2.98 -4.56 -8.59
C ILE A 123 2.75 -5.47 -7.38
N SER A 124 2.06 -4.97 -6.32
CA SER A 124 1.81 -5.73 -5.08
C SER A 124 1.10 -7.06 -5.34
N PHE A 125 0.10 -7.07 -6.23
CA PHE A 125 -0.58 -8.30 -6.63
C PHE A 125 0.40 -9.34 -7.20
N ALA A 126 1.21 -8.96 -8.19
CA ALA A 126 2.18 -9.86 -8.81
C ALA A 126 3.26 -10.37 -7.83
N LEU A 127 3.68 -9.52 -6.88
CA LEU A 127 4.60 -9.91 -5.81
C LEU A 127 3.96 -10.90 -4.82
N ASN A 128 2.70 -10.66 -4.45
CA ASN A 128 2.02 -11.46 -3.44
C ASN A 128 1.55 -12.81 -3.99
N THR A 129 1.14 -12.86 -5.25
CA THR A 129 0.83 -14.10 -5.97
C THR A 129 2.08 -14.85 -6.50
N LYS A 130 3.29 -14.33 -6.25
CA LYS A 130 4.57 -14.94 -6.66
C LYS A 130 4.81 -14.99 -8.18
N ILE A 131 4.14 -14.18 -8.96
CA ILE A 131 4.37 -14.05 -10.42
C ILE A 131 5.76 -13.48 -10.68
N ILE A 132 6.21 -12.52 -9.86
CA ILE A 132 7.57 -11.96 -9.86
C ILE A 132 8.15 -11.96 -8.44
N SER A 133 9.48 -12.00 -8.32
CA SER A 133 10.14 -12.02 -7.01
C SER A 133 10.51 -10.61 -6.52
N PRO A 134 10.55 -10.38 -5.20
CA PRO A 134 10.95 -9.09 -4.64
C PRO A 134 12.35 -8.65 -5.04
N LEU A 135 13.30 -9.59 -5.07
CA LEU A 135 14.69 -9.29 -5.42
C LEU A 135 14.80 -8.89 -6.90
N GLU A 136 14.17 -9.64 -7.80
CA GLU A 136 14.11 -9.32 -9.23
C GLU A 136 13.53 -7.90 -9.48
N VAL A 137 12.46 -7.56 -8.80
CA VAL A 137 11.84 -6.22 -8.92
C VAL A 137 12.83 -5.14 -8.49
N VAL A 138 13.47 -5.30 -7.35
CA VAL A 138 14.41 -4.31 -6.81
C VAL A 138 15.66 -4.20 -7.69
N GLU A 139 16.21 -5.30 -8.16
CA GLU A 139 17.36 -5.30 -9.06
C GLU A 139 17.05 -4.63 -10.40
N THR A 140 15.85 -4.88 -10.96
CA THR A 140 15.37 -4.22 -12.19
C THR A 140 15.28 -2.71 -12.01
N VAL A 141 14.67 -2.25 -10.92
CA VAL A 141 14.53 -0.81 -10.62
C VAL A 141 15.90 -0.15 -10.42
N ILE A 142 16.81 -0.79 -9.68
CA ILE A 142 18.17 -0.28 -9.47
C ILE A 142 18.96 -0.25 -10.79
N ALA A 143 18.84 -1.30 -11.61
CA ALA A 143 19.51 -1.33 -12.91
C ALA A 143 18.99 -0.24 -13.86
N TYR A 144 17.68 0.03 -13.83
CA TYR A 144 17.09 1.13 -14.59
C TYR A 144 17.60 2.49 -14.11
N TYR A 145 17.58 2.74 -12.82
CA TYR A 145 18.13 3.96 -12.20
C TYR A 145 19.59 4.20 -12.61
N ARG A 146 20.44 3.16 -12.52
CA ARG A 146 21.87 3.30 -12.85
C ARG A 146 22.13 3.73 -14.30
N LYS A 147 21.21 3.42 -15.22
CA LYS A 147 21.24 3.86 -16.62
C LYS A 147 20.69 5.27 -16.83
N ASN A 148 19.92 5.78 -15.86
CA ASN A 148 19.17 7.04 -15.96
C ASN A 148 19.44 7.97 -14.76
N LYS A 149 20.68 7.98 -14.24
CA LYS A 149 21.03 8.76 -13.03
C LYS A 149 20.89 10.27 -13.20
N ASP A 150 20.92 10.75 -14.42
CA ASP A 150 20.77 12.19 -14.71
C ASP A 150 19.31 12.64 -14.60
N ASP A 151 18.35 11.72 -14.75
CA ASP A 151 16.92 12.01 -14.76
C ASP A 151 16.22 11.57 -13.46
N ILE A 152 16.78 10.60 -12.73
CA ILE A 152 16.13 9.97 -11.57
C ILE A 152 16.98 10.19 -10.31
N GLU A 153 16.41 10.87 -9.34
CA GLU A 153 17.03 11.06 -8.03
C GLU A 153 17.12 9.75 -7.22
N LEU A 154 18.22 9.55 -6.51
CA LEU A 154 18.42 8.40 -5.64
C LEU A 154 17.29 8.24 -4.59
N SER A 155 16.72 9.34 -4.11
CA SER A 155 15.63 9.35 -3.14
C SER A 155 14.36 8.65 -3.66
N GLN A 156 14.07 8.73 -4.95
CA GLN A 156 12.93 8.06 -5.59
C GLN A 156 13.11 6.54 -5.54
N VAL A 157 14.30 6.08 -5.89
CA VAL A 157 14.67 4.66 -5.96
C VAL A 157 14.80 4.04 -4.58
N GLU A 158 15.48 4.72 -3.66
CA GLU A 158 15.64 4.26 -2.28
C GLU A 158 14.28 4.15 -1.59
N GLY A 159 13.39 5.12 -1.81
CA GLY A 159 12.02 5.07 -1.32
C GLY A 159 11.31 3.79 -1.76
N PHE A 160 11.40 3.43 -3.04
CA PHE A 160 10.81 2.20 -3.57
C PHE A 160 11.47 0.93 -3.01
N VAL A 161 12.78 0.85 -3.03
CA VAL A 161 13.54 -0.30 -2.50
C VAL A 161 13.19 -0.56 -1.02
N ARG A 162 13.03 0.51 -0.24
CA ARG A 162 12.65 0.41 1.17
C ARG A 162 11.24 -0.14 1.38
N GLN A 163 10.29 0.14 0.48
CA GLN A 163 8.96 -0.48 0.57
C GLN A 163 9.03 -2.00 0.34
N ILE A 164 9.85 -2.46 -0.61
CA ILE A 164 9.93 -3.88 -0.97
C ILE A 164 10.84 -4.66 0.00
N ILE A 165 12.12 -4.33 0.06
CA ILE A 165 13.11 -5.09 0.87
C ILE A 165 13.06 -4.70 2.35
N GLY A 166 12.62 -3.50 2.66
CA GLY A 166 12.39 -3.06 4.03
C GLY A 166 11.04 -3.56 4.54
N TRP A 167 9.98 -2.79 4.30
CA TRP A 167 8.67 -3.05 4.91
C TRP A 167 8.08 -4.41 4.56
N ARG A 168 7.96 -4.73 3.27
CA ARG A 168 7.32 -5.98 2.86
C ARG A 168 8.01 -7.22 3.45
N GLU A 169 9.34 -7.32 3.34
CA GLU A 169 10.07 -8.48 3.85
C GLU A 169 10.17 -8.47 5.39
N TYR A 170 10.17 -7.29 6.03
CA TYR A 170 10.07 -7.19 7.48
C TYR A 170 8.73 -7.75 8.01
N MET A 171 7.60 -7.36 7.40
CA MET A 171 6.27 -7.89 7.73
C MET A 171 6.23 -9.41 7.55
N ARG A 172 6.80 -9.91 6.47
CA ARG A 172 6.90 -11.36 6.23
C ARG A 172 7.71 -12.06 7.31
N GLY A 173 8.81 -11.47 7.75
CA GLY A 173 9.63 -11.99 8.85
C GLY A 173 8.88 -12.03 10.18
N ILE A 174 8.11 -10.97 10.50
CA ILE A 174 7.26 -10.93 11.69
C ILE A 174 6.20 -12.05 11.65
N TYR A 175 5.50 -12.19 10.52
CA TYR A 175 4.49 -13.24 10.35
C TYR A 175 5.05 -14.63 10.69
N TRP A 176 6.12 -15.04 10.03
CA TRP A 176 6.70 -16.37 10.23
C TRP A 176 7.29 -16.59 11.62
N LYS A 177 7.67 -15.49 12.29
CA LYS A 177 8.24 -15.56 13.64
C LYS A 177 7.16 -15.66 14.72
N GLU A 178 6.04 -14.97 14.56
CA GLU A 178 5.07 -14.73 15.64
C GLU A 178 3.80 -15.59 15.50
N MET A 179 3.49 -16.16 14.31
CA MET A 179 2.33 -17.05 14.13
C MET A 179 2.51 -18.41 14.83
N PRO A 180 1.42 -19.11 15.27
CA PRO A 180 0.00 -18.69 15.13
C PRO A 180 -0.48 -17.69 16.21
N ALA A 181 0.26 -17.52 17.30
CA ALA A 181 -0.16 -16.70 18.43
C ALA A 181 -0.37 -15.21 18.08
N TYR A 182 0.19 -14.74 16.97
CA TYR A 182 0.02 -13.37 16.50
C TYR A 182 -1.42 -13.06 16.11
N ALA A 183 -2.14 -14.03 15.56
CA ALA A 183 -3.54 -13.90 15.13
C ALA A 183 -4.51 -13.61 16.28
N GLU A 184 -4.14 -13.95 17.52
CA GLU A 184 -4.99 -13.76 18.70
C GLU A 184 -4.73 -12.44 19.45
N LYS A 185 -3.76 -11.65 18.97
CA LYS A 185 -3.35 -10.43 19.68
C LYS A 185 -4.39 -9.32 19.55
N ASN A 186 -4.80 -8.74 20.70
CA ASN A 186 -5.67 -7.57 20.80
C ASN A 186 -5.26 -6.75 22.03
N ALA A 187 -4.07 -6.12 21.97
CA ALA A 187 -3.45 -5.42 23.11
C ALA A 187 -4.24 -4.22 23.63
N LEU A 188 -5.16 -3.67 22.83
CA LEU A 188 -6.03 -2.56 23.22
C LEU A 188 -7.42 -3.00 23.68
N ASP A 189 -7.70 -4.31 23.66
CA ASP A 189 -8.99 -4.91 24.06
C ASP A 189 -10.19 -4.29 23.29
N ASN A 190 -10.04 -4.11 21.98
CA ASN A 190 -11.05 -3.54 21.11
C ASN A 190 -12.02 -4.61 20.61
N HIS A 191 -13.36 -4.39 20.71
CA HIS A 191 -14.38 -5.40 20.41
C HIS A 191 -15.60 -4.86 19.64
N ASN A 192 -15.58 -3.60 19.19
CA ASN A 192 -16.70 -3.05 18.45
C ASN A 192 -16.81 -3.68 17.05
N PRO A 193 -18.02 -3.83 16.51
CA PRO A 193 -18.23 -4.32 15.15
C PRO A 193 -17.70 -3.30 14.12
N LEU A 194 -17.33 -3.81 12.94
CA LEU A 194 -17.00 -2.97 11.81
C LEU A 194 -18.26 -2.23 11.31
N PRO A 195 -18.22 -0.88 11.17
CA PRO A 195 -19.39 -0.12 10.74
C PRO A 195 -19.86 -0.46 9.34
N ASP A 196 -21.18 -0.45 9.09
CA ASP A 196 -21.80 -0.82 7.81
C ASP A 196 -21.29 -0.02 6.61
N PHE A 197 -20.85 1.21 6.82
CA PHE A 197 -20.32 2.02 5.71
C PHE A 197 -19.00 1.48 5.12
N TYR A 198 -18.30 0.56 5.78
CA TYR A 198 -17.15 -0.15 5.18
C TYR A 198 -17.56 -1.03 4.00
N TRP A 199 -18.82 -1.45 3.95
CA TRP A 199 -19.38 -2.26 2.86
C TRP A 199 -20.04 -1.43 1.75
N THR A 200 -20.27 -0.14 1.98
CA THR A 200 -21.07 0.69 1.07
C THR A 200 -20.40 2.01 0.67
N GLY A 201 -19.37 2.45 1.37
CA GLY A 201 -18.77 3.77 1.21
C GLY A 201 -19.69 4.94 1.64
N LYS A 202 -20.90 4.66 2.17
CA LYS A 202 -21.92 5.70 2.49
C LYS A 202 -21.62 6.36 3.82
N THR A 203 -20.72 7.32 3.80
CA THR A 203 -20.37 8.14 4.98
C THR A 203 -20.18 9.60 4.59
N LYS A 204 -20.43 10.51 5.55
CA LYS A 204 -20.21 11.96 5.36
C LYS A 204 -18.74 12.36 5.56
N MET A 205 -17.90 11.48 6.05
CA MET A 205 -16.45 11.70 6.17
C MET A 205 -15.81 11.45 4.80
N ASN A 206 -15.53 12.53 4.04
CA ASN A 206 -15.08 12.41 2.66
C ASN A 206 -13.83 11.53 2.49
N CYS A 207 -12.86 11.58 3.40
CA CYS A 207 -11.68 10.72 3.33
C CYS A 207 -12.02 9.22 3.42
N LEU A 208 -12.95 8.84 4.30
CA LEU A 208 -13.45 7.47 4.38
C LEU A 208 -14.25 7.08 3.14
N HIS A 209 -15.17 7.96 2.70
CA HIS A 209 -15.92 7.74 1.46
C HIS A 209 -15.00 7.45 0.28
N GLN A 210 -14.03 8.31 0.01
CA GLN A 210 -13.07 8.14 -1.09
C GLN A 210 -12.25 6.86 -0.96
N SER A 211 -11.74 6.56 0.23
CA SER A 211 -10.90 5.38 0.45
C SER A 211 -11.67 4.07 0.33
N ILE A 212 -12.90 4.01 0.86
CA ILE A 212 -13.74 2.81 0.80
C ILE A 212 -14.29 2.62 -0.62
N THR A 213 -14.77 3.66 -1.27
CA THR A 213 -15.26 3.59 -2.66
C THR A 213 -14.13 3.11 -3.58
N ASN A 214 -12.92 3.67 -3.45
CA ASN A 214 -11.78 3.20 -4.20
C ASN A 214 -11.49 1.71 -3.95
N SER A 215 -11.61 1.25 -2.70
CA SER A 215 -11.40 -0.16 -2.34
C SER A 215 -12.43 -1.08 -2.99
N LEU A 216 -13.71 -0.67 -3.00
CA LEU A 216 -14.82 -1.45 -3.57
C LEU A 216 -14.80 -1.48 -5.10
N ASP A 217 -14.43 -0.36 -5.74
CA ASP A 217 -14.44 -0.23 -7.20
C ASP A 217 -13.20 -0.85 -7.87
N ASN A 218 -12.05 -0.83 -7.18
CA ASN A 218 -10.77 -1.23 -7.77
C ASN A 218 -10.13 -2.46 -7.10
N ALA A 219 -10.75 -3.02 -6.06
CA ALA A 219 -10.12 -4.01 -5.17
C ALA A 219 -8.71 -3.57 -4.72
N TYR A 220 -8.53 -2.24 -4.60
CA TYR A 220 -7.26 -1.58 -4.32
C TYR A 220 -7.47 -0.36 -3.42
N ALA A 221 -6.54 -0.15 -2.53
CA ALA A 221 -6.32 1.14 -1.89
C ALA A 221 -4.82 1.33 -1.64
N HIS A 222 -4.36 2.56 -1.74
CA HIS A 222 -3.01 2.92 -1.37
C HIS A 222 -2.77 2.64 0.12
N HIS A 223 -1.53 2.31 0.51
CA HIS A 223 -1.18 2.00 1.91
C HIS A 223 -1.63 3.08 2.89
N ILE A 224 -1.50 4.37 2.52
CA ILE A 224 -1.95 5.48 3.36
C ILE A 224 -3.48 5.52 3.51
N GLN A 225 -4.25 5.15 2.50
CA GLN A 225 -5.71 4.99 2.64
C GLN A 225 -6.03 3.87 3.63
N ARG A 226 -5.31 2.73 3.53
CA ARG A 226 -5.49 1.59 4.44
C ARG A 226 -5.08 1.95 5.87
N LEU A 227 -3.89 2.51 6.07
CA LEU A 227 -3.33 2.78 7.39
C LEU A 227 -3.95 4.01 8.06
N MET A 228 -3.85 5.16 7.38
CA MET A 228 -4.10 6.47 7.99
C MET A 228 -5.53 6.96 7.84
N ILE A 229 -6.38 6.27 7.07
CA ILE A 229 -7.78 6.62 6.89
C ILE A 229 -8.68 5.51 7.42
N THR A 230 -8.86 4.41 6.69
CA THR A 230 -9.76 3.32 7.12
C THR A 230 -9.25 2.64 8.39
N GLY A 231 -7.98 2.27 8.45
CA GLY A 231 -7.38 1.66 9.64
C GLY A 231 -7.36 2.57 10.86
N ASN A 232 -7.01 3.86 10.67
CA ASN A 232 -7.02 4.84 11.76
C ASN A 232 -8.43 5.05 12.34
N PHE A 233 -9.46 5.09 11.47
CA PHE A 233 -10.84 5.17 11.95
C PHE A 233 -11.23 3.93 12.74
N ALA A 234 -10.94 2.72 12.24
CA ALA A 234 -11.23 1.47 12.94
C ALA A 234 -10.57 1.40 14.33
N LEU A 235 -9.29 1.82 14.42
CA LEU A 235 -8.56 1.92 15.69
C LEU A 235 -9.26 2.87 16.68
N LEU A 236 -9.60 4.07 16.23
CA LEU A 236 -10.24 5.08 17.08
C LEU A 236 -11.68 4.72 17.47
N ALA A 237 -12.38 3.97 16.61
CA ALA A 237 -13.70 3.41 16.87
C ALA A 237 -13.66 2.12 17.70
N GLN A 238 -12.49 1.67 18.14
CA GLN A 238 -12.29 0.46 18.93
C GLN A 238 -12.86 -0.81 18.27
N VAL A 239 -12.74 -0.88 16.93
CA VAL A 239 -13.20 -2.05 16.16
C VAL A 239 -12.35 -3.27 16.48
N ASP A 240 -12.98 -4.44 16.56
CA ASP A 240 -12.28 -5.73 16.74
C ASP A 240 -11.25 -5.92 15.63
N PRO A 241 -9.96 -6.16 15.96
CA PRO A 241 -8.92 -6.37 14.94
C PRO A 241 -9.23 -7.51 13.98
N SER A 242 -9.97 -8.54 14.41
CA SER A 242 -10.38 -9.67 13.55
C SER A 242 -11.33 -9.20 12.44
N ALA A 243 -12.29 -8.34 12.76
CA ALA A 243 -13.20 -7.77 11.77
C ALA A 243 -12.45 -6.88 10.74
N VAL A 244 -11.41 -6.19 11.19
CA VAL A 244 -10.55 -5.41 10.29
C VAL A 244 -9.73 -6.34 9.39
N ASP A 245 -9.11 -7.38 9.94
CA ASP A 245 -8.35 -8.39 9.16
C ASP A 245 -9.21 -9.03 8.08
N GLU A 246 -10.42 -9.49 8.43
CA GLU A 246 -11.36 -10.11 7.50
C GLU A 246 -11.77 -9.16 6.38
N TRP A 247 -12.09 -7.90 6.70
CA TRP A 247 -12.46 -6.93 5.70
C TRP A 247 -11.32 -6.66 4.71
N TYR A 248 -10.11 -6.42 5.20
CA TYR A 248 -8.95 -6.17 4.32
C TYR A 248 -8.63 -7.40 3.46
N LEU A 249 -8.70 -8.60 4.04
CA LEU A 249 -8.43 -9.83 3.31
C LEU A 249 -9.47 -10.08 2.20
N GLY A 250 -10.73 -9.74 2.44
CA GLY A 250 -11.82 -9.95 1.49
C GLY A 250 -11.91 -8.87 0.39
N ILE A 251 -11.40 -7.66 0.63
CA ILE A 251 -11.59 -6.53 -0.28
C ILE A 251 -10.46 -6.39 -1.30
N TYR A 252 -9.19 -6.58 -0.90
CA TYR A 252 -8.06 -6.23 -1.75
C TYR A 252 -7.54 -7.40 -2.58
N ALA A 253 -7.35 -7.19 -3.89
CA ALA A 253 -6.83 -8.19 -4.80
C ALA A 253 -5.39 -8.63 -4.46
N ASP A 254 -4.60 -7.78 -3.82
CA ASP A 254 -3.25 -8.08 -3.36
C ASP A 254 -3.20 -8.69 -1.95
N ALA A 255 -4.35 -8.91 -1.32
CA ALA A 255 -4.42 -9.42 0.04
C ALA A 255 -4.10 -10.91 0.11
N ILE A 256 -3.16 -11.25 1.00
CA ILE A 256 -2.90 -12.60 1.50
C ILE A 256 -2.60 -12.50 2.99
N GLU A 257 -2.84 -13.56 3.74
CA GLU A 257 -2.83 -13.52 5.20
C GLU A 257 -1.57 -12.91 5.79
N TRP A 258 -0.37 -13.34 5.37
CA TRP A 258 0.88 -12.84 5.96
C TRP A 258 1.11 -11.34 5.72
N VAL A 259 0.60 -10.79 4.61
CA VAL A 259 0.67 -9.35 4.33
C VAL A 259 -0.34 -8.60 5.17
N GLN A 260 -1.58 -9.10 5.21
CA GLN A 260 -2.67 -8.37 5.86
C GLN A 260 -2.55 -8.36 7.37
N ILE A 261 -2.44 -9.52 8.01
CA ILE A 261 -2.47 -9.63 9.47
C ILE A 261 -1.37 -8.82 10.15
N THR A 262 -0.16 -8.78 9.60
CA THR A 262 0.93 -7.98 10.17
C THR A 262 0.75 -6.49 9.95
N ASN A 263 0.19 -6.07 8.81
CA ASN A 263 -0.12 -4.67 8.55
C ASN A 263 -1.35 -4.20 9.32
N THR A 264 -2.39 -5.02 9.44
CA THR A 264 -3.59 -4.66 10.22
C THR A 264 -3.30 -4.69 11.71
N ARG A 265 -2.97 -5.84 12.29
CA ARG A 265 -2.76 -5.95 13.76
C ARG A 265 -1.55 -5.19 14.25
N GLY A 266 -0.45 -5.19 13.50
CA GLY A 266 0.81 -4.57 13.94
C GLY A 266 0.87 -3.08 13.67
N MET A 267 0.55 -2.65 12.46
CA MET A 267 0.72 -1.26 12.06
C MET A 267 -0.55 -0.44 12.23
N SER A 268 -1.70 -0.95 11.71
CA SER A 268 -2.95 -0.21 11.68
C SER A 268 -3.67 -0.18 13.03
N GLN A 269 -3.90 -1.35 13.64
CA GLN A 269 -4.69 -1.48 14.87
C GLN A 269 -3.83 -1.49 16.16
N TRP A 270 -2.51 -1.58 16.01
CA TRP A 270 -1.58 -1.72 17.15
C TRP A 270 -1.98 -2.85 18.13
N ALA A 271 -2.69 -3.83 17.62
CA ALA A 271 -3.20 -4.95 18.40
C ALA A 271 -2.10 -5.91 18.86
N ASP A 272 -0.91 -5.84 18.26
CA ASP A 272 0.26 -6.64 18.64
C ASP A 272 1.04 -6.08 19.85
N GLY A 273 0.63 -4.93 20.39
CA GLY A 273 1.27 -4.32 21.53
C GLY A 273 2.66 -3.75 21.26
N GLY A 274 3.00 -3.50 19.99
CA GLY A 274 4.24 -2.82 19.61
C GLY A 274 5.34 -3.73 19.07
N ILE A 275 5.00 -4.91 18.55
CA ILE A 275 5.97 -5.80 17.87
C ILE A 275 6.41 -5.17 16.55
N VAL A 276 5.44 -4.74 15.71
CA VAL A 276 5.71 -4.10 14.41
C VAL A 276 5.97 -2.61 14.58
N ALA A 277 5.03 -1.90 15.16
CA ALA A 277 5.08 -0.45 15.33
C ALA A 277 5.30 -0.09 16.81
N THR A 278 6.37 0.66 17.10
CA THR A 278 6.72 1.02 18.50
C THR A 278 5.69 1.90 19.21
N LYS A 279 4.75 2.46 18.45
CA LYS A 279 3.62 3.26 18.94
C LYS A 279 2.45 3.17 17.97
N PRO A 280 1.20 3.41 18.41
CA PRO A 280 0.06 3.48 17.50
C PRO A 280 0.22 4.57 16.44
N TYR A 281 -0.16 4.26 15.20
CA TYR A 281 -0.26 5.23 14.12
C TYR A 281 -1.62 5.94 14.22
N VAL A 282 -1.70 6.93 15.08
CA VAL A 282 -2.91 7.77 15.21
C VAL A 282 -2.69 9.06 14.45
N SER A 283 -3.59 9.39 13.53
CA SER A 283 -3.53 10.62 12.76
C SER A 283 -4.77 11.48 12.98
N ALA A 284 -4.55 12.79 12.92
CA ALA A 284 -5.62 13.77 12.85
C ALA A 284 -5.90 14.15 11.39
N ALA A 285 -7.02 14.84 11.15
CA ALA A 285 -7.38 15.37 9.83
C ALA A 285 -6.28 16.26 9.21
N ALA A 286 -5.41 16.86 10.02
CA ALA A 286 -4.25 17.62 9.56
C ALA A 286 -3.28 16.79 8.69
N TYR A 287 -3.03 15.53 9.05
CA TYR A 287 -2.20 14.63 8.24
C TYR A 287 -2.88 14.30 6.92
N ILE A 288 -4.17 13.93 6.96
CA ILE A 288 -4.95 13.61 5.76
C ILE A 288 -4.97 14.82 4.80
N HIS A 289 -5.17 16.02 5.32
CA HIS A 289 -5.14 17.25 4.52
C HIS A 289 -3.74 17.55 3.94
N LYS A 290 -2.69 17.23 4.68
CA LYS A 290 -1.31 17.40 4.20
C LYS A 290 -1.03 16.49 3.00
N MET A 291 -1.56 15.26 2.99
CA MET A 291 -1.24 14.25 1.97
C MET A 291 -2.28 14.17 0.85
N SER A 292 -3.46 14.77 1.01
CA SER A 292 -4.57 14.66 0.05
C SER A 292 -5.36 15.96 -0.13
N ASN A 293 -6.25 15.98 -1.12
CA ASN A 293 -7.28 17.00 -1.30
C ASN A 293 -8.62 16.63 -0.63
N TYR A 294 -8.74 15.50 0.06
CA TYR A 294 -9.99 14.97 0.61
C TYR A 294 -10.69 15.90 1.60
N CYS A 295 -9.94 16.71 2.34
CA CYS A 295 -10.51 17.67 3.29
C CYS A 295 -11.08 18.92 2.64
N ASP A 296 -10.76 19.18 1.36
CA ASP A 296 -11.12 20.44 0.69
C ASP A 296 -12.63 20.50 0.39
N SER A 297 -13.28 19.33 0.18
CA SER A 297 -14.72 19.17 -0.03
C SER A 297 -15.43 18.41 1.11
N CYS A 298 -14.80 18.25 2.28
CA CYS A 298 -15.36 17.51 3.39
C CYS A 298 -16.42 18.33 4.16
N GLN A 299 -17.52 17.69 4.55
CA GLN A 299 -18.54 18.30 5.40
C GLN A 299 -17.99 18.71 6.78
N TYR A 300 -16.98 17.98 7.30
CA TYR A 300 -16.39 18.23 8.59
C TYR A 300 -15.19 19.17 8.51
N ASP A 301 -15.15 20.15 9.41
CA ASP A 301 -14.03 21.08 9.48
C ASP A 301 -12.80 20.40 10.14
N LYS A 302 -11.71 20.31 9.36
CA LYS A 302 -10.45 19.73 9.82
C LYS A 302 -9.79 20.43 11.02
N LYS A 303 -10.22 21.65 11.35
CA LYS A 303 -9.69 22.43 12.48
C LYS A 303 -10.52 22.28 13.75
N LYS A 304 -11.76 21.85 13.65
CA LYS A 304 -12.61 21.63 14.82
C LYS A 304 -12.23 20.31 15.47
N ARG A 305 -11.87 20.39 16.75
CA ARG A 305 -11.79 19.22 17.62
C ARG A 305 -13.23 18.77 17.92
N ILE A 306 -13.51 17.49 17.72
CA ILE A 306 -14.74 16.86 18.17
C ILE A 306 -14.62 16.62 19.66
#